data_b171cd643a3f49ccccac0a307e5dd3cb
#
_entry.id   b171cd643a3f49ccccac0a307e5dd3cb
#
_cell.length_a   1.000
_cell.length_b   1.000
_cell.length_c   1.000
_cell.angle_alpha   90.00
_cell.angle_beta   90.00
_cell.angle_gamma   90.00
#
_symmetry.space_group_name_H-M   'P 1'
#
loop_
_entity.id
_entity.type
_entity.pdbx_description
1 polymer ?
#
loop_
_entity_poly.entity_id
_entity_poly.type
_entity_poly.pdbx_seq_one_letter_code
_entity_poly.pdbx_strand_id
1 'polypeptide(L)'
;LLLSSALLLGCLSACNTSPRESKVMEANDGSVTTIESNGNKLTVCDLSAVKDTIEVPLSEFVEDCRIVRFETSEEAYFKAWFINATDKHIGIRQGNQDVFKLFDRDGKFLYNVGSVGSGPGEYDTTLYDECIDEKNGHIFFTPFVGKRIMMYDINGQWIKDIPLPMQINKAKIWVNEDGSLSVVHMPFEEGEPLAFRVDTEGNILNQIPATAATKVMNFDGEVFSYRNCGDFDFFHTGID
;
A
#
# COMPACT_ATOMS: atom_id res chain seq x y z
N LEU A 1 -13.43 9.90 -72.93
CA LEU A 1 -13.36 9.02 -71.73
C LEU A 1 -12.74 9.84 -70.59
N LEU A 2 -13.58 10.37 -69.68
CA LEU A 2 -13.18 11.18 -68.53
C LEU A 2 -13.16 10.29 -67.31
N LEU A 3 -12.01 10.16 -66.66
CA LEU A 3 -11.86 9.58 -65.33
C LEU A 3 -11.96 10.70 -64.32
N SER A 4 -12.96 10.58 -63.40
CA SER A 4 -13.17 11.48 -62.27
C SER A 4 -12.44 10.88 -61.07
N SER A 5 -11.41 11.56 -60.56
CA SER A 5 -10.72 11.25 -59.32
C SER A 5 -11.38 12.01 -58.17
N ALA A 6 -12.05 11.29 -57.27
CA ALA A 6 -12.56 11.83 -56.04
C ALA A 6 -11.46 11.85 -55.00
N LEU A 7 -11.07 13.05 -54.57
CA LEU A 7 -10.13 13.30 -53.47
C LEU A 7 -10.91 13.26 -52.16
N LEU A 8 -10.66 12.23 -51.33
CA LEU A 8 -11.12 12.19 -49.94
C LEU A 8 -10.18 13.02 -49.07
N LEU A 9 -10.63 14.21 -48.66
CA LEU A 9 -9.98 14.96 -47.58
C LEU A 9 -10.35 14.34 -46.25
N GLY A 10 -9.41 13.59 -45.63
CA GLY A 10 -9.51 13.17 -44.25
C GLY A 10 -9.21 14.33 -43.32
N CYS A 11 -10.20 14.77 -42.57
CA CYS A 11 -9.99 15.72 -41.47
C CYS A 11 -9.24 15.02 -40.31
N LEU A 12 -7.94 15.28 -40.23
CA LEU A 12 -7.16 15.03 -39.03
C LEU A 12 -7.50 16.11 -38.03
N SER A 13 -8.42 15.81 -37.10
CA SER A 13 -8.58 16.61 -35.88
C SER A 13 -7.39 16.34 -34.99
N ALA A 14 -6.37 17.17 -35.08
CA ALA A 14 -5.30 17.23 -34.11
C ALA A 14 -5.90 17.74 -32.79
N CYS A 15 -6.02 16.90 -31.82
CA CYS A 15 -6.22 17.34 -30.43
C CYS A 15 -4.98 18.14 -30.01
N ASN A 16 -5.10 19.46 -30.03
CA ASN A 16 -4.14 20.36 -29.41
C ASN A 16 -4.32 20.24 -27.89
N THR A 17 -3.60 19.34 -27.25
CA THR A 17 -3.39 19.38 -25.79
C THR A 17 -2.35 20.44 -25.53
N SER A 18 -2.79 21.68 -25.28
CA SER A 18 -1.95 22.66 -24.60
C SER A 18 -1.50 22.13 -23.27
N PRO A 19 -0.24 22.34 -22.84
CA PRO A 19 0.19 22.02 -21.50
C PRO A 19 -0.71 22.78 -20.52
N ARG A 20 -1.53 22.06 -19.75
CA ARG A 20 -2.27 22.66 -18.64
C ARG A 20 -1.23 23.05 -17.60
N GLU A 21 -1.02 24.34 -17.41
CA GLU A 21 -0.35 24.83 -16.22
C GLU A 21 -1.18 24.37 -15.02
N SER A 22 -0.60 23.47 -14.22
CA SER A 22 -1.14 23.13 -12.91
C SER A 22 -1.10 24.40 -12.06
N LYS A 23 -2.25 25.04 -11.86
CA LYS A 23 -2.40 26.03 -10.83
C LYS A 23 -2.32 25.30 -9.49
N VAL A 24 -1.13 25.27 -8.91
CA VAL A 24 -0.98 25.01 -7.49
C VAL A 24 -1.80 26.09 -6.78
N MET A 25 -2.93 25.71 -6.23
CA MET A 25 -3.71 26.59 -5.37
C MET A 25 -2.92 26.71 -4.05
N GLU A 26 -2.11 27.76 -3.93
CA GLU A 26 -1.58 28.15 -2.63
C GLU A 26 -2.77 28.57 -1.78
N ALA A 27 -3.01 27.83 -0.70
CA ALA A 27 -3.97 28.22 0.33
C ALA A 27 -3.44 29.48 1.02
N ASN A 28 -3.96 30.63 0.63
CA ASN A 28 -3.56 31.95 1.13
C ASN A 28 -4.35 32.36 2.37
N ASP A 29 -5.05 31.43 3.02
CA ASP A 29 -5.94 31.65 4.17
C ASP A 29 -5.27 31.36 5.52
N GLY A 30 -4.01 30.98 5.52
CA GLY A 30 -3.25 30.62 6.73
C GLY A 30 -3.48 29.19 7.22
N SER A 31 -4.32 28.39 6.54
CA SER A 31 -4.56 26.98 6.91
C SER A 31 -3.35 26.08 6.66
N VAL A 32 -2.46 26.49 5.75
CA VAL A 32 -1.23 25.75 5.43
C VAL A 32 -0.02 26.64 5.66
N THR A 33 0.91 26.16 6.49
CA THR A 33 2.16 26.82 6.79
C THR A 33 3.32 25.86 6.65
N THR A 34 4.50 26.38 6.28
CA THR A 34 5.72 25.58 6.26
C THR A 34 6.62 26.01 7.39
N ILE A 35 7.03 25.07 8.23
CA ILE A 35 7.99 25.30 9.31
C ILE A 35 9.27 24.51 9.06
N GLU A 36 10.40 24.99 9.56
CA GLU A 36 11.65 24.23 9.58
C GLU A 36 11.80 23.52 10.93
N SER A 37 12.04 22.22 10.88
CA SER A 37 12.33 21.39 12.05
C SER A 37 13.49 20.46 11.75
N ASN A 38 14.56 20.55 12.53
CA ASN A 38 15.78 19.73 12.39
C ASN A 38 16.37 19.73 10.96
N GLY A 39 16.32 20.87 10.27
CA GLY A 39 16.82 21.02 8.90
C GLY A 39 15.88 20.51 7.80
N ASN A 40 14.70 20.01 8.17
CA ASN A 40 13.67 19.57 7.23
C ASN A 40 12.52 20.58 7.19
N LYS A 41 11.93 20.76 6.01
CA LYS A 41 10.69 21.52 5.82
C LYS A 41 9.51 20.62 6.16
N LEU A 42 8.66 21.10 7.07
CA LEU A 42 7.42 20.44 7.45
C LEU A 42 6.24 21.32 7.06
N THR A 43 5.32 20.75 6.29
CA THR A 43 4.04 21.39 5.98
C THR A 43 3.07 21.12 7.12
N VAL A 44 2.55 22.18 7.73
CA VAL A 44 1.56 22.12 8.79
C VAL A 44 0.21 22.58 8.24
N CYS A 45 -0.81 21.72 8.36
CA CYS A 45 -2.19 22.03 7.98
C CYS A 45 -3.01 22.27 9.27
N ASP A 46 -3.47 23.50 9.45
CA ASP A 46 -4.38 23.84 10.54
C ASP A 46 -5.84 23.65 10.07
N LEU A 47 -6.41 22.52 10.42
CA LEU A 47 -7.79 22.19 10.02
C LEU A 47 -8.81 23.13 10.66
N SER A 48 -8.49 23.80 11.78
CA SER A 48 -9.40 24.76 12.43
C SER A 48 -9.53 26.06 11.63
N ALA A 49 -8.54 26.37 10.78
CA ALA A 49 -8.53 27.54 9.91
C ALA A 49 -9.30 27.30 8.58
N VAL A 50 -9.66 26.05 8.27
CA VAL A 50 -10.42 25.70 7.04
C VAL A 50 -11.83 26.26 7.14
N LYS A 51 -12.23 27.09 6.15
CA LYS A 51 -13.52 27.78 6.16
C LYS A 51 -14.51 27.26 5.14
N ASP A 52 -14.02 26.54 4.12
CA ASP A 52 -14.86 26.14 2.99
C ASP A 52 -14.39 24.80 2.40
N THR A 53 -15.20 24.23 1.53
CA THR A 53 -14.91 23.03 0.75
C THR A 53 -14.93 23.36 -0.72
N ILE A 54 -14.05 22.71 -1.48
CA ILE A 54 -14.00 22.83 -2.95
C ILE A 54 -14.22 21.46 -3.58
N GLU A 55 -14.80 21.45 -4.77
CA GLU A 55 -14.81 20.26 -5.61
C GLU A 55 -13.50 20.23 -6.40
N VAL A 56 -12.71 19.17 -6.21
CA VAL A 56 -11.48 18.94 -6.96
C VAL A 56 -11.76 17.86 -8.00
N PRO A 57 -11.66 18.16 -9.30
CA PRO A 57 -11.90 17.16 -10.32
C PRO A 57 -10.84 16.07 -10.28
N LEU A 58 -11.24 14.82 -10.53
CA LEU A 58 -10.33 13.67 -10.51
C LEU A 58 -9.11 13.86 -11.43
N SER A 59 -9.26 14.61 -12.51
CA SER A 59 -8.19 14.95 -13.46
C SER A 59 -7.02 15.76 -12.87
N GLU A 60 -7.17 16.32 -11.66
CA GLU A 60 -6.06 16.97 -10.95
C GLU A 60 -5.13 15.95 -10.27
N PHE A 61 -5.61 14.71 -10.04
CA PHE A 61 -4.87 13.65 -9.36
C PHE A 61 -4.53 12.47 -10.28
N VAL A 62 -5.23 12.33 -11.42
CA VAL A 62 -5.14 11.14 -12.28
C VAL A 62 -4.82 11.58 -13.70
N GLU A 63 -3.69 11.13 -14.21
CA GLU A 63 -3.27 11.38 -15.59
C GLU A 63 -3.93 10.38 -16.56
N ASP A 64 -4.10 9.13 -16.14
CA ASP A 64 -4.70 8.07 -16.94
C ASP A 64 -5.48 7.08 -16.06
N CYS A 65 -6.41 6.37 -16.67
CA CYS A 65 -7.25 5.39 -16.01
C CYS A 65 -7.35 4.12 -16.85
N ARG A 66 -7.02 2.99 -16.25
CA ARG A 66 -7.13 1.68 -16.89
C ARG A 66 -8.09 0.77 -16.14
N ILE A 67 -9.02 0.17 -16.86
CA ILE A 67 -9.91 -0.86 -16.35
C ILE A 67 -9.26 -2.24 -16.56
N VAL A 68 -8.97 -2.95 -15.50
CA VAL A 68 -8.46 -4.31 -15.53
C VAL A 68 -9.61 -5.29 -15.34
N ARG A 69 -9.74 -6.25 -16.25
CA ARG A 69 -10.69 -7.37 -16.13
C ARG A 69 -9.94 -8.59 -15.66
N PHE A 70 -10.31 -9.09 -14.50
CA PHE A 70 -9.72 -10.30 -13.97
C PHE A 70 -10.23 -11.55 -14.68
N GLU A 71 -9.37 -12.56 -14.75
CA GLU A 71 -9.73 -13.90 -15.22
C GLU A 71 -10.90 -14.47 -14.40
N THR A 72 -11.77 -15.26 -15.07
CA THR A 72 -13.01 -15.76 -14.47
C THR A 72 -12.99 -17.28 -14.24
N SER A 73 -11.80 -17.89 -14.19
CA SER A 73 -11.66 -19.30 -13.80
C SER A 73 -12.03 -19.51 -12.32
N GLU A 74 -12.30 -20.73 -11.92
CA GLU A 74 -12.63 -21.06 -10.53
C GLU A 74 -11.47 -20.70 -9.58
N GLU A 75 -10.25 -20.98 -10.02
CA GLU A 75 -9.03 -20.66 -9.27
C GLU A 75 -8.79 -19.14 -9.13
N ALA A 76 -9.19 -18.37 -10.14
CA ALA A 76 -9.04 -16.92 -10.17
C ALA A 76 -10.10 -16.18 -9.34
N TYR A 77 -11.21 -16.85 -9.02
CA TYR A 77 -12.30 -16.20 -8.25
C TYR A 77 -11.80 -15.73 -6.90
N PHE A 78 -12.18 -14.50 -6.52
CA PHE A 78 -11.80 -13.89 -5.25
C PHE A 78 -12.90 -12.98 -4.70
N LYS A 79 -12.82 -12.75 -3.39
CA LYS A 79 -13.56 -11.70 -2.70
C LYS A 79 -12.56 -10.77 -2.06
N ALA A 80 -12.21 -9.70 -2.77
CA ALA A 80 -11.19 -8.77 -2.30
C ALA A 80 -11.60 -8.09 -1.00
N TRP A 81 -10.69 -8.08 -0.05
CA TRP A 81 -10.69 -7.16 1.08
C TRP A 81 -9.71 -6.01 0.81
N PHE A 82 -8.54 -6.34 0.29
CA PHE A 82 -7.51 -5.37 -0.08
C PHE A 82 -6.91 -5.72 -1.44
N ILE A 83 -6.57 -4.69 -2.21
CA ILE A 83 -5.91 -4.84 -3.52
C ILE A 83 -4.63 -4.03 -3.49
N ASN A 84 -3.51 -4.68 -3.74
CA ASN A 84 -2.20 -4.06 -3.86
C ASN A 84 -1.71 -4.19 -5.30
N ALA A 85 -1.53 -3.06 -5.99
CA ALA A 85 -1.06 -3.04 -7.38
C ALA A 85 0.36 -2.47 -7.43
N THR A 86 1.28 -3.26 -8.01
CA THR A 86 2.66 -2.88 -8.27
C THR A 86 2.89 -2.70 -9.78
N ASP A 87 4.11 -2.51 -10.23
CA ASP A 87 4.39 -2.32 -11.65
C ASP A 87 4.03 -3.54 -12.52
N LYS A 88 4.22 -4.76 -12.00
CA LYS A 88 4.02 -6.02 -12.75
C LYS A 88 2.88 -6.87 -12.23
N HIS A 89 2.46 -6.69 -10.98
CA HIS A 89 1.51 -7.60 -10.32
C HIS A 89 0.33 -6.86 -9.70
N ILE A 90 -0.75 -7.61 -9.48
CA ILE A 90 -1.87 -7.22 -8.65
C ILE A 90 -2.06 -8.32 -7.61
N GLY A 91 -1.83 -7.98 -6.36
CA GLY A 91 -2.06 -8.85 -5.21
C GLY A 91 -3.46 -8.64 -4.62
N ILE A 92 -4.17 -9.73 -4.36
CA ILE A 92 -5.50 -9.71 -3.77
C ILE A 92 -5.45 -10.39 -2.41
N ARG A 93 -5.56 -9.59 -1.36
CA ARG A 93 -5.78 -10.09 -0.01
C ARG A 93 -7.27 -10.22 0.25
N GLN A 94 -7.65 -11.40 0.68
CA GLN A 94 -9.03 -11.75 1.00
C GLN A 94 -9.23 -11.73 2.52
N GLY A 95 -10.46 -11.59 2.97
CA GLY A 95 -10.81 -11.71 4.39
C GLY A 95 -10.93 -13.17 4.84
N ASN A 96 -11.18 -13.40 6.12
CA ASN A 96 -11.57 -14.69 6.69
C ASN A 96 -10.55 -15.83 6.48
N GLN A 97 -9.26 -15.53 6.47
CA GLN A 97 -8.20 -16.51 6.26
C GLN A 97 -8.20 -17.15 4.85
N ASP A 98 -8.76 -16.48 3.86
CA ASP A 98 -8.68 -16.94 2.48
C ASP A 98 -7.28 -16.73 1.89
N VAL A 99 -6.93 -17.56 0.91
CA VAL A 99 -5.62 -17.54 0.25
C VAL A 99 -5.37 -16.22 -0.49
N PHE A 100 -4.17 -15.68 -0.32
CA PHE A 100 -3.71 -14.52 -1.12
C PHE A 100 -3.52 -14.95 -2.58
N LYS A 101 -4.03 -14.12 -3.50
CA LYS A 101 -3.95 -14.39 -4.94
C LYS A 101 -3.09 -13.36 -5.63
N LEU A 102 -2.26 -13.82 -6.56
CA LEU A 102 -1.43 -12.98 -7.41
C LEU A 102 -1.91 -13.04 -8.85
N PHE A 103 -2.00 -11.87 -9.46
CA PHE A 103 -2.37 -11.66 -10.86
C PHE A 103 -1.30 -10.82 -11.55
N ASP A 104 -1.19 -10.93 -12.87
CA ASP A 104 -0.44 -9.96 -13.65
C ASP A 104 -1.24 -8.64 -13.82
N ARG A 105 -0.60 -7.64 -14.43
CA ARG A 105 -1.23 -6.32 -14.65
C ARG A 105 -2.40 -6.34 -15.64
N ASP A 106 -2.56 -7.41 -16.41
CA ASP A 106 -3.68 -7.61 -17.33
C ASP A 106 -4.86 -8.35 -16.71
N GLY A 107 -4.70 -8.76 -15.42
CA GLY A 107 -5.73 -9.46 -14.66
C GLY A 107 -5.75 -10.96 -14.88
N LYS A 108 -4.71 -11.53 -15.48
CA LYS A 108 -4.54 -12.96 -15.59
C LYS A 108 -4.11 -13.53 -14.25
N PHE A 109 -4.79 -14.58 -13.80
CA PHE A 109 -4.40 -15.30 -12.58
C PHE A 109 -3.05 -15.98 -12.75
N LEU A 110 -2.16 -15.77 -11.79
CA LEU A 110 -0.85 -16.43 -11.77
C LEU A 110 -0.88 -17.62 -10.83
N TYR A 111 -1.12 -17.39 -9.54
CA TYR A 111 -1.20 -18.44 -8.51
C TYR A 111 -1.69 -17.92 -7.17
N ASN A 112 -1.94 -18.85 -6.26
CA ASN A 112 -2.09 -18.57 -4.85
C ASN A 112 -0.70 -18.48 -4.20
N VAL A 113 -0.51 -17.54 -3.29
CA VAL A 113 0.74 -17.39 -2.52
C VAL A 113 0.55 -18.03 -1.16
N GLY A 114 1.28 -19.09 -0.88
CA GLY A 114 1.10 -19.88 0.32
C GLY A 114 -0.23 -20.62 0.37
N SER A 115 -0.65 -21.02 1.56
CA SER A 115 -1.92 -21.69 1.85
C SER A 115 -2.39 -21.40 3.28
N VAL A 116 -3.66 -21.69 3.54
CA VAL A 116 -4.23 -21.58 4.88
C VAL A 116 -4.02 -22.89 5.63
N GLY A 117 -3.46 -22.80 6.83
CA GLY A 117 -3.18 -23.97 7.67
C GLY A 117 -2.17 -23.65 8.77
N SER A 118 -1.61 -24.69 9.40
CA SER A 118 -0.66 -24.54 10.51
C SER A 118 0.72 -25.17 10.22
N GLY A 119 0.96 -25.55 8.97
CA GLY A 119 2.24 -26.10 8.52
C GLY A 119 3.26 -25.03 8.13
N PRO A 120 4.49 -25.42 7.79
CA PRO A 120 5.49 -24.49 7.25
C PRO A 120 4.98 -23.84 5.95
N GLY A 121 5.04 -22.51 5.88
CA GLY A 121 4.53 -21.77 4.73
C GLY A 121 3.02 -21.70 4.64
N GLU A 122 2.32 -22.04 5.71
CA GLU A 122 0.89 -21.83 5.84
C GLU A 122 0.61 -20.70 6.83
N TYR A 123 -0.48 -19.98 6.62
CA TYR A 123 -0.92 -18.96 7.56
C TYR A 123 -2.15 -19.46 8.34
N ASP A 124 -1.97 -19.48 9.64
CA ASP A 124 -2.93 -19.98 10.64
C ASP A 124 -3.88 -18.90 11.16
N THR A 125 -3.70 -17.67 10.69
CA THR A 125 -4.50 -16.50 11.05
C THR A 125 -4.71 -15.61 9.82
N THR A 126 -5.64 -14.69 9.92
CA THR A 126 -5.89 -13.69 8.89
C THR A 126 -4.61 -12.88 8.60
N LEU A 127 -4.28 -12.74 7.32
CA LEU A 127 -3.23 -11.82 6.88
C LEU A 127 -3.70 -10.39 7.08
N TYR A 128 -2.84 -9.57 7.68
CA TYR A 128 -3.18 -8.17 7.90
C TYR A 128 -2.57 -7.25 6.85
N ASP A 129 -1.34 -7.51 6.45
CA ASP A 129 -0.67 -6.72 5.42
C ASP A 129 0.21 -7.59 4.52
N GLU A 130 0.47 -7.07 3.33
CA GLU A 130 1.37 -7.66 2.34
C GLU A 130 2.28 -6.61 1.73
N CYS A 131 3.48 -7.03 1.37
CA CYS A 131 4.41 -6.23 0.56
C CYS A 131 4.98 -7.08 -0.57
N ILE A 132 4.76 -6.66 -1.82
CA ILE A 132 5.30 -7.30 -3.02
C ILE A 132 6.57 -6.55 -3.41
N ASP A 133 7.72 -7.17 -3.15
CA ASP A 133 9.05 -6.66 -3.54
C ASP A 133 9.46 -7.24 -4.91
N GLU A 134 9.04 -6.58 -5.96
CA GLU A 134 9.37 -7.00 -7.32
C GLU A 134 10.87 -6.93 -7.64
N LYS A 135 11.58 -6.02 -6.98
CA LYS A 135 13.02 -5.81 -7.20
C LYS A 135 13.82 -7.03 -6.80
N ASN A 136 13.50 -7.61 -5.65
CA ASN A 136 14.21 -8.77 -5.11
C ASN A 136 13.43 -10.08 -5.31
N GLY A 137 12.21 -10.02 -5.87
CA GLY A 137 11.40 -11.19 -6.17
C GLY A 137 10.81 -11.85 -4.92
N HIS A 138 10.39 -11.07 -3.95
CA HIS A 138 9.82 -11.57 -2.70
C HIS A 138 8.43 -11.02 -2.42
N ILE A 139 7.66 -11.77 -1.64
CA ILE A 139 6.39 -11.34 -1.08
C ILE A 139 6.44 -11.57 0.42
N PHE A 140 6.09 -10.55 1.19
CA PHE A 140 6.07 -10.60 2.65
C PHE A 140 4.65 -10.45 3.14
N PHE A 141 4.30 -11.21 4.19
CA PHE A 141 3.01 -11.08 4.88
C PHE A 141 3.21 -10.87 6.38
N THR A 142 2.36 -10.01 6.94
CA THR A 142 2.17 -9.94 8.39
C THR A 142 0.83 -10.58 8.77
N PRO A 143 0.77 -11.35 9.85
CA PRO A 143 -0.47 -11.82 10.41
C PRO A 143 -1.20 -10.68 11.12
N PHE A 144 -2.51 -10.83 11.35
CA PHE A 144 -3.29 -9.91 12.18
C PHE A 144 -2.69 -9.76 13.59
N VAL A 145 -2.26 -10.87 14.18
CA VAL A 145 -1.51 -10.96 15.43
C VAL A 145 -0.50 -12.10 15.30
N GLY A 146 0.75 -11.87 15.68
CA GLY A 146 1.75 -12.94 15.63
C GLY A 146 3.16 -12.49 15.99
N LYS A 147 4.10 -13.43 15.94
CA LYS A 147 5.54 -13.20 16.23
C LYS A 147 6.41 -13.54 15.02
N ARG A 148 5.89 -13.33 13.82
CA ARG A 148 6.61 -13.63 12.59
C ARG A 148 6.18 -12.71 11.45
N ILE A 149 7.05 -12.56 10.46
CA ILE A 149 6.74 -12.09 9.12
C ILE A 149 7.00 -13.27 8.19
N MET A 150 6.05 -13.60 7.34
CA MET A 150 6.19 -14.72 6.40
C MET A 150 6.79 -14.22 5.11
N MET A 151 7.80 -14.93 4.59
CA MET A 151 8.52 -14.59 3.36
C MET A 151 8.33 -15.68 2.31
N TYR A 152 7.87 -15.26 1.13
CA TYR A 152 7.68 -16.11 -0.05
C TYR A 152 8.50 -15.56 -1.22
N ASP A 153 8.79 -16.40 -2.19
CA ASP A 153 9.29 -15.92 -3.47
C ASP A 153 8.14 -15.34 -4.32
N ILE A 154 8.50 -14.64 -5.39
CA ILE A 154 7.52 -14.02 -6.29
C ILE A 154 6.68 -15.07 -7.04
N ASN A 155 7.02 -16.34 -7.01
CA ASN A 155 6.25 -17.46 -7.59
C ASN A 155 5.33 -18.11 -6.55
N GLY A 156 5.22 -17.52 -5.35
CA GLY A 156 4.30 -17.97 -4.30
C GLY A 156 4.82 -19.11 -3.44
N GLN A 157 6.11 -19.50 -3.60
CA GLN A 157 6.70 -20.56 -2.79
C GLN A 157 7.24 -19.99 -1.48
N TRP A 158 6.93 -20.65 -0.38
CA TRP A 158 7.46 -20.25 0.92
C TRP A 158 8.97 -20.39 0.99
N ILE A 159 9.63 -19.35 1.51
CA ILE A 159 11.07 -19.31 1.75
C ILE A 159 11.35 -19.58 3.23
N LYS A 160 10.81 -18.74 4.10
CA LYS A 160 10.99 -18.85 5.57
C LYS A 160 10.00 -17.96 6.32
N ASP A 161 9.89 -18.18 7.61
CA ASP A 161 9.37 -17.21 8.55
C ASP A 161 10.53 -16.39 9.12
N ILE A 162 10.37 -15.09 9.20
CA ILE A 162 11.28 -14.17 9.90
C ILE A 162 10.74 -14.07 11.33
N PRO A 163 11.43 -14.65 12.32
CA PRO A 163 10.94 -14.65 13.70
C PRO A 163 11.07 -13.24 14.30
N LEU A 164 10.09 -12.84 15.09
CA LEU A 164 10.13 -11.58 15.81
C LEU A 164 10.26 -11.81 17.33
N PRO A 165 11.09 -11.05 18.04
CA PRO A 165 11.24 -11.18 19.48
C PRO A 165 9.99 -10.73 20.28
N MET A 166 9.11 -9.94 19.63
CA MET A 166 7.86 -9.45 20.20
C MET A 166 6.68 -9.85 19.32
N GLN A 167 5.50 -9.76 19.89
CA GLN A 167 4.25 -9.86 19.12
C GLN A 167 3.99 -8.57 18.36
N ILE A 168 3.57 -8.70 17.11
CA ILE A 168 3.03 -7.59 16.32
C ILE A 168 1.52 -7.72 16.22
N ASN A 169 0.84 -6.58 16.18
CA ASN A 169 -0.61 -6.48 16.08
C ASN A 169 -0.95 -5.53 14.95
N LYS A 170 -1.75 -5.96 13.98
CA LYS A 170 -2.17 -5.15 12.83
C LYS A 170 -0.98 -4.40 12.18
N ALA A 171 0.10 -5.13 11.88
CA ALA A 171 1.34 -4.54 11.42
C ALA A 171 1.34 -4.28 9.92
N LYS A 172 1.81 -3.10 9.53
CA LYS A 172 2.14 -2.72 8.15
C LYS A 172 3.63 -2.86 7.92
N ILE A 173 4.02 -3.28 6.71
CA ILE A 173 5.43 -3.52 6.36
C ILE A 173 5.84 -2.86 5.06
N TRP A 174 7.11 -2.48 4.98
CA TRP A 174 7.76 -1.95 3.79
C TRP A 174 9.14 -2.58 3.67
N VAL A 175 9.58 -2.84 2.44
CA VAL A 175 10.93 -3.28 2.14
C VAL A 175 11.81 -2.05 1.91
N ASN A 176 12.93 -1.96 2.63
CA ASN A 176 13.92 -0.92 2.44
C ASN A 176 14.90 -1.28 1.32
N GLU A 177 15.65 -0.29 0.83
CA GLU A 177 16.63 -0.50 -0.24
C GLU A 177 17.72 -1.53 0.10
N ASP A 178 18.05 -1.67 1.36
CA ASP A 178 19.03 -2.64 1.87
C ASP A 178 18.45 -4.04 2.13
N GLY A 179 17.18 -4.26 1.81
CA GLY A 179 16.46 -5.52 2.01
C GLY A 179 15.94 -5.75 3.43
N SER A 180 16.19 -4.83 4.36
CA SER A 180 15.54 -4.87 5.67
C SER A 180 14.06 -4.47 5.57
N LEU A 181 13.28 -4.81 6.59
CA LEU A 181 11.86 -4.48 6.66
C LEU A 181 11.64 -3.37 7.68
N SER A 182 10.89 -2.35 7.30
CA SER A 182 10.30 -1.38 8.23
C SER A 182 8.91 -1.87 8.60
N VAL A 183 8.61 -1.87 9.88
CA VAL A 183 7.36 -2.37 10.45
C VAL A 183 6.76 -1.29 11.35
N VAL A 184 5.47 -1.03 11.18
CA VAL A 184 4.68 -0.20 12.09
C VAL A 184 3.51 -1.04 12.56
N HIS A 185 3.26 -1.11 13.85
CA HIS A 185 2.16 -1.91 14.38
C HIS A 185 1.47 -1.21 15.55
N MET A 186 0.42 -1.83 16.08
CA MET A 186 -0.34 -1.30 17.22
C MET A 186 0.28 -1.82 18.52
N PRO A 187 1.00 -0.97 19.30
CA PRO A 187 1.52 -1.33 20.61
C PRO A 187 0.42 -1.16 21.67
N PHE A 188 0.33 -2.10 22.62
CA PHE A 188 -0.62 -2.02 23.74
C PHE A 188 0.01 -1.50 25.02
N GLU A 189 1.33 -1.53 25.15
CA GLU A 189 2.06 -1.07 26.32
C GLU A 189 3.08 0.02 25.97
N GLU A 190 3.39 0.88 26.94
CA GLU A 190 4.49 1.84 26.81
C GLU A 190 5.82 1.12 26.78
N GLY A 191 6.72 1.57 25.89
CA GLY A 191 8.02 0.96 25.70
C GLY A 191 8.03 -0.20 24.68
N GLU A 192 6.88 -0.77 24.31
CA GLU A 192 6.81 -1.64 23.14
C GLU A 192 7.21 -0.87 21.87
N PRO A 193 7.81 -1.51 20.87
CA PRO A 193 8.07 -0.85 19.61
C PRO A 193 6.77 -0.38 18.95
N LEU A 194 6.64 0.91 18.67
CA LEU A 194 5.61 1.45 17.78
C LEU A 194 5.98 1.17 16.32
N ALA A 195 7.23 1.40 16.01
CA ALA A 195 7.84 1.13 14.71
C ALA A 195 9.24 0.56 14.89
N PHE A 196 9.66 -0.33 13.99
CA PHE A 196 11.01 -0.89 14.04
C PHE A 196 11.50 -1.30 12.65
N ARG A 197 12.82 -1.42 12.52
CA ARG A 197 13.44 -2.07 11.37
C ARG A 197 13.98 -3.43 11.81
N VAL A 198 13.79 -4.42 10.96
CA VAL A 198 14.21 -5.79 11.19
C VAL A 198 14.89 -6.35 9.94
N ASP A 199 15.94 -7.14 10.10
CA ASP A 199 16.53 -7.88 8.99
C ASP A 199 15.77 -9.19 8.72
N THR A 200 16.14 -9.89 7.67
CA THR A 200 15.50 -11.16 7.32
C THR A 200 15.84 -12.32 8.25
N GLU A 201 16.71 -12.11 9.22
CA GLU A 201 17.03 -13.11 10.28
C GLU A 201 16.25 -12.82 11.58
N GLY A 202 15.49 -11.71 11.62
CA GLY A 202 14.70 -11.33 12.80
C GLY A 202 15.43 -10.43 13.80
N ASN A 203 16.62 -9.93 13.44
CA ASN A 203 17.34 -9.01 14.31
C ASN A 203 16.76 -7.59 14.18
N ILE A 204 16.40 -6.99 15.32
CA ILE A 204 15.92 -5.62 15.35
C ILE A 204 17.13 -4.68 15.16
N LEU A 205 17.10 -3.90 14.07
CA LEU A 205 18.17 -2.97 13.72
C LEU A 205 18.02 -1.62 14.43
N ASN A 206 16.79 -1.14 14.52
CA ASN A 206 16.41 0.04 15.31
C ASN A 206 14.92 0.00 15.62
N GLN A 207 14.48 0.84 16.57
CA GLN A 207 13.07 0.92 16.94
C GLN A 207 12.72 2.29 17.53
N ILE A 208 11.45 2.63 17.42
CA ILE A 208 10.81 3.78 18.06
C ILE A 208 9.82 3.22 19.09
N PRO A 209 10.03 3.47 20.37
CA PRO A 209 9.13 2.94 21.41
C PRO A 209 7.81 3.71 21.44
N ALA A 210 6.74 3.00 21.82
CA ALA A 210 5.46 3.61 22.12
C ALA A 210 5.54 4.45 23.41
N THR A 211 4.78 5.51 23.41
CA THR A 211 4.57 6.40 24.57
C THR A 211 3.16 6.25 25.11
N ALA A 212 2.85 6.91 26.21
CA ALA A 212 1.48 6.98 26.73
C ALA A 212 0.47 7.52 25.72
N ALA A 213 0.93 8.40 24.80
CA ALA A 213 0.09 8.99 23.76
C ALA A 213 -0.05 8.13 22.50
N THR A 214 0.82 7.16 22.30
CA THR A 214 0.83 6.33 21.06
C THR A 214 0.48 4.87 21.30
N LYS A 215 0.41 4.42 22.55
CA LYS A 215 -0.13 3.09 22.84
C LYS A 215 -1.63 3.05 22.59
N VAL A 216 -2.13 1.92 22.16
CA VAL A 216 -3.56 1.69 21.93
C VAL A 216 -4.18 0.93 23.12
N MET A 217 -5.49 1.08 23.29
CA MET A 217 -6.22 0.42 24.38
C MET A 217 -6.91 -0.85 23.91
N ASN A 218 -7.17 -0.97 22.63
CA ASN A 218 -7.89 -2.08 22.02
C ASN A 218 -7.57 -2.18 20.52
N PHE A 219 -8.21 -3.08 19.80
CA PHE A 219 -8.04 -3.26 18.35
C PHE A 219 -8.90 -2.33 17.47
N ASP A 220 -9.52 -1.28 18.02
CA ASP A 220 -10.37 -0.36 17.22
C ASP A 220 -9.52 0.61 16.37
N GLY A 221 -8.25 0.85 16.74
CA GLY A 221 -7.30 1.60 15.92
C GLY A 221 -6.83 0.80 14.70
N GLU A 222 -6.29 1.53 13.73
CA GLU A 222 -5.71 0.99 12.49
C GLU A 222 -4.39 1.67 12.15
N VAL A 223 -3.48 0.93 11.53
CA VAL A 223 -2.36 1.49 10.78
C VAL A 223 -2.78 1.56 9.32
N PHE A 224 -2.84 2.75 8.75
CA PHE A 224 -3.22 2.95 7.36
C PHE A 224 -1.99 3.08 6.46
N SER A 225 -2.05 2.47 5.29
CA SER A 225 -1.09 2.63 4.22
C SER A 225 -1.81 2.57 2.87
N TYR A 226 -1.58 3.57 2.05
CA TYR A 226 -2.16 3.67 0.70
C TYR A 226 -1.07 3.55 -0.35
N ARG A 227 -0.35 2.43 -0.35
CA ARG A 227 0.79 2.18 -1.25
C ARG A 227 0.47 2.38 -2.73
N ASN A 228 -0.78 2.19 -3.11
CA ASN A 228 -1.22 2.35 -4.50
C ASN A 228 -1.44 3.83 -4.90
N CYS A 229 -1.48 4.74 -3.93
CA CYS A 229 -1.80 6.15 -4.12
C CYS A 229 -0.68 7.09 -3.68
N GLY A 230 0.49 6.56 -3.32
CA GLY A 230 1.62 7.31 -2.76
C GLY A 230 1.89 6.98 -1.29
N ASP A 231 2.93 7.58 -0.74
CA ASP A 231 3.48 7.27 0.60
C ASP A 231 2.71 7.95 1.74
N PHE A 232 1.39 7.85 1.75
CA PHE A 232 0.60 8.36 2.87
C PHE A 232 0.33 7.24 3.87
N ASP A 233 1.00 7.31 5.02
CA ASP A 233 0.78 6.43 6.13
C ASP A 233 0.18 7.20 7.31
N PHE A 234 -0.99 6.77 7.74
CA PHE A 234 -1.64 7.33 8.92
C PHE A 234 -1.65 6.29 10.02
N PHE A 235 -1.20 6.69 11.18
CA PHE A 235 -1.43 5.96 12.40
C PHE A 235 -2.62 6.56 13.12
N HIS A 236 -3.72 5.82 13.21
CA HIS A 236 -4.92 6.24 13.94
C HIS A 236 -5.00 5.46 15.25
N THR A 237 -4.93 6.15 16.36
CA THR A 237 -4.96 5.54 17.70
C THR A 237 -6.37 5.45 18.29
N GLY A 238 -7.41 5.78 17.54
CA GLY A 238 -8.76 5.88 18.12
C GLY A 238 -8.83 6.96 19.20
N ILE A 239 -8.38 8.16 18.87
CA ILE A 239 -8.53 9.31 19.76
C ILE A 239 -10.01 9.70 19.72
N ASP A 240 -10.71 9.51 20.85
CA ASP A 240 -12.04 10.09 21.11
C ASP A 240 -11.96 11.61 21.25
#